data_596d45211653d20f1e3123372a97362d
#
_entry.id   596d45211653d20f1e3123372a97362d
#
_cell.length_a   1.000
_cell.length_b   1.000
_cell.length_c   1.000
_cell.angle_alpha   90.00
_cell.angle_beta   90.00
_cell.angle_gamma   90.00
#
_symmetry.space_group_name_H-M   'P 1'
#
loop_
_entity.id
_entity.type
_entity.pdbx_description
1 polymer ?
#
loop_
_entity_poly.entity_id
_entity_poly.type
_entity_poly.pdbx_seq_one_letter_code
_entity_poly.pdbx_strand_id
1 'polypeptide(L)'
;MVVAMGGCQTSWWEQGLSTGPESATPRAEGTEVRFREVPWERVDATIAELRGVVAASPRHMDEWTASQKAEHKARLLSGLQISESPEHVRILGKSEFRTRERIHVPSEEMRTLANRLGADTVVWSSRLLGKADRVVQEPVTLFEDGTWWDRRDGVRDSSSFSQTRTGWVPVRVQVDEYGYIGFFLSTR
;
A
#
# COMPACT_ATOMS: atom_id res chain seq x y z
N MET A 1 12.78 -19.91 26.67
CA MET A 1 12.21 -18.55 26.68
C MET A 1 12.48 -17.96 25.31
N VAL A 2 11.51 -18.07 24.42
CA VAL A 2 11.63 -17.54 23.03
C VAL A 2 11.14 -16.10 23.07
N VAL A 3 12.06 -15.15 22.95
CA VAL A 3 11.72 -13.73 22.77
C VAL A 3 11.29 -13.59 21.32
N ALA A 4 9.98 -13.54 21.06
CA ALA A 4 9.43 -13.15 19.79
C ALA A 4 9.76 -11.66 19.61
N MET A 5 10.77 -11.37 18.78
CA MET A 5 10.98 -10.03 18.26
C MET A 5 9.83 -9.75 17.28
N GLY A 6 8.75 -9.16 17.79
CA GLY A 6 7.70 -8.58 16.98
C GLY A 6 8.27 -7.38 16.26
N GLY A 7 8.78 -7.58 15.04
CA GLY A 7 9.08 -6.48 14.15
C GLY A 7 7.78 -5.74 13.88
N CYS A 8 7.71 -4.45 14.23
CA CYS A 8 6.63 -3.57 13.82
C CYS A 8 6.62 -3.51 12.29
N GLN A 9 5.83 -4.37 11.66
CA GLN A 9 5.58 -4.22 10.22
C GLN A 9 4.75 -2.96 10.03
N THR A 10 5.35 -1.96 9.40
CA THR A 10 4.67 -0.74 9.00
C THR A 10 3.53 -1.12 8.04
N SER A 11 2.31 -0.69 8.32
CA SER A 11 1.17 -0.99 7.45
C SER A 11 1.33 -0.35 6.06
N TRP A 12 0.65 -0.90 5.06
CA TRP A 12 0.62 -0.31 3.71
C TRP A 12 0.16 1.16 3.73
N TRP A 13 -0.81 1.48 4.61
CA TRP A 13 -1.32 2.84 4.79
C TRP A 13 -0.28 3.81 5.31
N GLU A 14 0.62 3.35 6.18
CA GLU A 14 1.74 4.15 6.70
C GLU A 14 2.86 4.31 5.68
N GLN A 15 3.17 3.24 4.93
CA GLN A 15 4.22 3.27 3.91
C GLN A 15 3.90 4.27 2.79
N GLY A 16 2.61 4.36 2.40
CA GLY A 16 2.14 5.29 1.38
C GLY A 16 1.80 6.68 1.91
N LEU A 17 2.00 6.96 3.21
CA LEU A 17 1.54 8.18 3.85
C LEU A 17 2.42 9.39 3.50
N SER A 18 1.76 10.42 3.00
CA SER A 18 2.27 11.79 2.93
C SER A 18 1.47 12.64 3.91
N THR A 19 2.13 13.22 4.91
CA THR A 19 1.47 14.10 5.87
C THR A 19 1.08 15.41 5.22
N GLY A 20 -0.11 15.91 5.56
CA GLY A 20 -0.58 17.22 5.12
C GLY A 20 0.14 18.37 5.83
N PRO A 21 -0.06 19.60 5.35
CA PRO A 21 0.48 20.80 6.00
C PRO A 21 -0.22 21.13 7.32
N GLU A 22 -1.36 20.55 7.54
CA GLU A 22 -2.19 20.77 8.73
C GLU A 22 -2.00 19.59 9.70
N SER A 23 -2.05 19.87 10.99
CA SER A 23 -1.96 18.86 12.04
C SER A 23 -3.17 18.91 12.96
N ALA A 24 -3.47 17.79 13.59
CA ALA A 24 -4.49 17.71 14.63
C ALA A 24 -3.95 16.93 15.83
N THR A 25 -4.60 17.08 16.96
CA THR A 25 -4.27 16.32 18.16
C THR A 25 -4.66 14.86 17.94
N PRO A 26 -3.75 13.90 18.20
CA PRO A 26 -4.08 12.49 18.16
C PRO A 26 -5.32 12.16 19.02
N ARG A 27 -6.12 11.24 18.53
CA ARG A 27 -7.34 10.78 19.21
C ARG A 27 -7.04 9.50 19.98
N ALA A 28 -7.80 9.26 21.03
CA ALA A 28 -7.68 8.01 21.79
C ALA A 28 -7.97 6.80 20.88
N GLU A 29 -7.27 5.72 21.14
CA GLU A 29 -7.56 4.44 20.48
C GLU A 29 -9.03 4.03 20.71
N GLY A 30 -9.63 3.45 19.69
CA GLY A 30 -11.04 3.07 19.73
C GLY A 30 -12.03 4.22 19.49
N THR A 31 -11.55 5.45 19.28
CA THR A 31 -12.45 6.55 18.90
C THR A 31 -13.04 6.27 17.52
N GLU A 32 -14.33 6.49 17.38
CA GLU A 32 -15.03 6.27 16.12
C GLU A 32 -14.48 7.16 15.01
N VAL A 33 -14.14 6.51 13.88
CA VAL A 33 -13.68 7.15 12.64
C VAL A 33 -14.70 6.83 11.57
N ARG A 34 -15.18 7.85 10.86
CA ARG A 34 -16.08 7.69 9.72
C ARG A 34 -15.28 7.29 8.50
N PHE A 35 -15.68 6.20 7.84
CA PHE A 35 -15.08 5.74 6.59
C PHE A 35 -16.06 5.97 5.44
N ARG A 36 -15.55 6.54 4.35
CA ARG A 36 -16.33 6.79 3.15
C ARG A 36 -15.56 6.33 1.93
N GLU A 37 -16.18 5.50 1.14
CA GLU A 37 -15.68 5.11 -0.16
C GLU A 37 -16.14 6.10 -1.24
N VAL A 38 -15.24 6.47 -2.13
CA VAL A 38 -15.52 7.30 -3.31
C VAL A 38 -15.02 6.57 -4.55
N PRO A 39 -15.76 6.60 -5.67
CA PRO A 39 -15.31 5.95 -6.91
C PRO A 39 -13.93 6.43 -7.35
N TRP A 40 -13.08 5.47 -7.75
CA TRP A 40 -11.68 5.75 -8.12
C TRP A 40 -11.58 6.79 -9.24
N GLU A 41 -12.40 6.66 -10.27
CA GLU A 41 -12.39 7.54 -11.44
C GLU A 41 -12.58 9.00 -11.05
N ARG A 42 -13.40 9.23 -10.03
CA ARG A 42 -13.66 10.57 -9.50
C ARG A 42 -12.45 11.13 -8.76
N VAL A 43 -11.84 10.32 -7.89
CA VAL A 43 -10.65 10.73 -7.14
C VAL A 43 -9.49 10.97 -8.09
N ASP A 44 -9.28 10.08 -9.05
CA ASP A 44 -8.21 10.16 -10.04
C ASP A 44 -8.37 11.41 -10.94
N ALA A 45 -9.57 11.66 -11.45
CA ALA A 45 -9.87 12.86 -12.23
C ALA A 45 -9.63 14.15 -11.44
N THR A 46 -10.05 14.19 -10.17
CA THR A 46 -9.82 15.33 -9.29
C THR A 46 -8.33 15.57 -9.04
N ILE A 47 -7.58 14.52 -8.76
CA ILE A 47 -6.12 14.61 -8.55
C ILE A 47 -5.43 15.06 -9.84
N ALA A 48 -5.83 14.55 -11.00
CA ALA A 48 -5.27 14.95 -12.29
C ALA A 48 -5.55 16.43 -12.59
N GLU A 49 -6.77 16.91 -12.34
CA GLU A 49 -7.13 18.34 -12.47
C GLU A 49 -6.25 19.20 -11.55
N LEU A 50 -6.15 18.85 -10.29
CA LEU A 50 -5.37 19.60 -9.31
C LEU A 50 -3.87 19.63 -9.65
N ARG A 51 -3.32 18.52 -10.14
CA ARG A 51 -1.94 18.47 -10.66
C ARG A 51 -1.77 19.39 -11.87
N GLY A 52 -2.77 19.44 -12.76
CA GLY A 52 -2.77 20.35 -13.90
C GLY A 52 -2.75 21.82 -13.47
N VAL A 53 -3.54 22.19 -12.47
CA VAL A 53 -3.54 23.55 -11.91
C VAL A 53 -2.18 23.92 -11.31
N VAL A 54 -1.55 22.99 -10.56
CA VAL A 54 -0.22 23.20 -9.99
C VAL A 54 0.83 23.35 -11.09
N ALA A 55 0.80 22.48 -12.10
CA ALA A 55 1.76 22.50 -13.21
C ALA A 55 1.63 23.75 -14.10
N ALA A 56 0.42 24.30 -14.25
CA ALA A 56 0.17 25.53 -15.00
C ALA A 56 0.52 26.81 -14.21
N SER A 57 0.71 26.71 -12.89
CA SER A 57 1.05 27.86 -12.06
C SER A 57 2.52 28.25 -12.22
N PRO A 58 2.83 29.53 -12.48
CA PRO A 58 4.20 30.00 -12.50
C PRO A 58 4.84 30.08 -11.11
N ARG A 59 4.06 29.90 -10.05
CA ARG A 59 4.49 29.97 -8.66
C ARG A 59 4.40 28.59 -8.00
N HIS A 60 5.34 28.32 -7.09
CA HIS A 60 5.25 27.14 -6.24
C HIS A 60 4.04 27.23 -5.30
N MET A 61 3.46 26.09 -4.91
CA MET A 61 2.27 26.06 -4.05
C MET A 61 2.44 26.81 -2.72
N ASP A 62 3.66 26.87 -2.19
CA ASP A 62 3.95 27.57 -0.94
C ASP A 62 3.75 29.10 -1.08
N GLU A 63 3.95 29.62 -2.30
CA GLU A 63 3.81 31.03 -2.65
C GLU A 63 2.37 31.43 -3.02
N TRP A 64 1.46 30.45 -3.07
CA TRP A 64 0.06 30.73 -3.38
C TRP A 64 -0.59 31.59 -2.30
N THR A 65 -1.47 32.45 -2.74
CA THR A 65 -2.32 33.24 -1.84
C THR A 65 -3.26 32.34 -1.03
N ALA A 66 -3.73 32.83 0.09
CA ALA A 66 -4.72 32.10 0.91
C ALA A 66 -5.97 31.71 0.09
N SER A 67 -6.42 32.60 -0.82
CA SER A 67 -7.56 32.33 -1.70
C SER A 67 -7.27 31.18 -2.67
N GLN A 68 -6.10 31.15 -3.30
CA GLN A 68 -5.71 30.06 -4.21
C GLN A 68 -5.61 28.70 -3.47
N LYS A 69 -5.04 28.70 -2.26
CA LYS A 69 -4.98 27.50 -1.41
C LYS A 69 -6.37 27.03 -1.00
N ALA A 70 -7.27 27.96 -0.64
CA ALA A 70 -8.65 27.63 -0.29
C ALA A 70 -9.44 27.08 -1.48
N GLU A 71 -9.29 27.65 -2.66
CA GLU A 71 -9.92 27.14 -3.89
C GLU A 71 -9.43 25.74 -4.25
N HIS A 72 -8.12 25.52 -4.20
CA HIS A 72 -7.52 24.21 -4.46
C HIS A 72 -8.04 23.15 -3.47
N LYS A 73 -8.11 23.50 -2.19
CA LYS A 73 -8.70 22.65 -1.14
C LYS A 73 -10.17 22.37 -1.39
N ALA A 74 -10.96 23.40 -1.74
CA ALA A 74 -12.38 23.25 -2.06
C ALA A 74 -12.63 22.27 -3.21
N ARG A 75 -11.83 22.35 -4.30
CA ARG A 75 -11.91 21.43 -5.41
C ARG A 75 -11.59 19.98 -4.98
N LEU A 76 -10.52 19.79 -4.17
CA LEU A 76 -10.21 18.47 -3.64
C LEU A 76 -11.38 17.92 -2.81
N LEU A 77 -11.91 18.68 -1.87
CA LEU A 77 -13.03 18.23 -1.01
C LEU A 77 -14.28 17.91 -1.82
N SER A 78 -14.59 18.70 -2.85
CA SER A 78 -15.69 18.41 -3.78
C SER A 78 -15.48 17.09 -4.52
N GLY A 79 -14.26 16.80 -5.00
CA GLY A 79 -13.91 15.52 -5.60
C GLY A 79 -14.05 14.35 -4.65
N LEU A 80 -13.71 14.54 -3.39
CA LEU A 80 -13.88 13.57 -2.30
C LEU A 80 -15.33 13.48 -1.78
N GLN A 81 -16.25 14.21 -2.37
CA GLN A 81 -17.65 14.30 -1.96
C GLN A 81 -17.84 14.79 -0.50
N ILE A 82 -16.97 15.64 -0.02
CA ILE A 82 -17.06 16.26 1.27
C ILE A 82 -17.87 17.55 1.11
N SER A 83 -18.98 17.64 1.84
CA SER A 83 -19.93 18.77 1.77
C SER A 83 -19.63 19.87 2.79
N GLU A 84 -18.79 19.60 3.75
CA GLU A 84 -18.37 20.56 4.77
C GLU A 84 -17.55 21.69 4.14
N SER A 85 -17.69 22.90 4.69
CA SER A 85 -16.94 24.07 4.25
C SER A 85 -15.42 23.80 4.36
N PRO A 86 -14.61 24.17 3.35
CA PRO A 86 -13.18 23.99 3.37
C PRO A 86 -12.46 24.57 4.59
N GLU A 87 -13.06 25.58 5.22
CA GLU A 87 -12.53 26.22 6.42
C GLU A 87 -12.63 25.31 7.66
N HIS A 88 -13.62 24.42 7.70
CA HIS A 88 -13.85 23.49 8.79
C HIS A 88 -13.21 22.12 8.59
N VAL A 89 -12.63 21.86 7.43
CA VAL A 89 -11.97 20.59 7.12
C VAL A 89 -10.47 20.77 7.09
N ARG A 90 -9.74 19.98 7.86
CA ARG A 90 -8.28 19.91 7.81
C ARG A 90 -7.87 18.63 7.09
N ILE A 91 -6.92 18.74 6.16
CA ILE A 91 -6.34 17.60 5.45
C ILE A 91 -5.05 17.21 6.19
N LEU A 92 -5.11 16.13 6.95
CA LEU A 92 -4.03 15.69 7.83
C LEU A 92 -3.01 14.81 7.11
N GLY A 93 -3.46 14.12 6.06
CA GLY A 93 -2.57 13.29 5.26
C GLY A 93 -3.29 12.63 4.11
N LYS A 94 -2.47 12.14 3.17
CA LYS A 94 -2.87 11.30 2.04
C LYS A 94 -2.00 10.06 2.05
N SER A 95 -2.60 8.88 1.91
CA SER A 95 -1.87 7.64 1.67
C SER A 95 -2.19 7.14 0.27
N GLU A 96 -1.14 6.79 -0.50
CA GLU A 96 -1.29 6.24 -1.84
C GLU A 96 -0.27 5.12 -2.03
N PHE A 97 -0.74 3.92 -2.40
CA PHE A 97 0.13 2.78 -2.62
C PHE A 97 -0.49 1.76 -3.57
N ARG A 98 0.36 0.83 -4.03
CA ARG A 98 -0.05 -0.33 -4.82
C ARG A 98 0.34 -1.60 -4.10
N THR A 99 -0.50 -2.61 -4.20
CA THR A 99 -0.23 -3.91 -3.60
C THR A 99 -0.84 -5.03 -4.44
N ARG A 100 -0.30 -6.21 -4.29
CA ARG A 100 -0.82 -7.45 -4.88
C ARG A 100 -1.80 -8.17 -3.96
N GLU A 101 -2.00 -7.64 -2.77
CA GLU A 101 -2.95 -8.16 -1.79
C GLU A 101 -4.20 -7.29 -1.80
N ARG A 102 -5.35 -7.94 -1.85
CA ARG A 102 -6.62 -7.23 -1.69
C ARG A 102 -6.82 -6.87 -0.23
N ILE A 103 -6.69 -5.58 0.07
CA ILE A 103 -6.88 -5.07 1.43
C ILE A 103 -8.37 -4.88 1.70
N HIS A 104 -8.83 -5.40 2.82
CA HIS A 104 -10.17 -5.10 3.32
C HIS A 104 -10.19 -3.69 3.92
N VAL A 105 -11.09 -2.84 3.43
CA VAL A 105 -11.29 -1.47 3.96
C VAL A 105 -12.74 -1.37 4.44
N PRO A 106 -12.98 -0.80 5.64
CA PRO A 106 -11.99 -0.24 6.58
C PRO A 106 -11.20 -1.34 7.31
N SER A 107 -9.88 -1.15 7.43
CA SER A 107 -9.00 -2.02 8.20
C SER A 107 -8.68 -1.40 9.57
N GLU A 108 -8.23 -2.23 10.52
CA GLU A 108 -7.84 -1.75 11.84
C GLU A 108 -6.59 -0.88 11.78
N GLU A 109 -5.64 -1.20 10.88
CA GLU A 109 -4.45 -0.39 10.66
C GLU A 109 -4.81 1.02 10.15
N MET A 110 -5.80 1.11 9.25
CA MET A 110 -6.28 2.38 8.75
C MET A 110 -6.95 3.21 9.85
N ARG A 111 -7.71 2.56 10.74
CA ARG A 111 -8.35 3.19 11.90
C ARG A 111 -7.31 3.70 12.89
N THR A 112 -6.31 2.88 13.22
CA THR A 112 -5.20 3.23 14.11
C THR A 112 -4.43 4.42 13.57
N LEU A 113 -4.12 4.41 12.26
CA LEU A 113 -3.46 5.54 11.59
C LEU A 113 -4.30 6.82 11.65
N ALA A 114 -5.60 6.71 11.38
CA ALA A 114 -6.52 7.84 11.47
C ALA A 114 -6.54 8.47 12.87
N ASN A 115 -6.65 7.66 13.91
CA ASN A 115 -6.63 8.15 15.30
C ASN A 115 -5.30 8.82 15.64
N ARG A 116 -4.17 8.23 15.22
CA ARG A 116 -2.83 8.81 15.43
C ARG A 116 -2.68 10.17 14.73
N LEU A 117 -3.20 10.32 13.53
CA LEU A 117 -3.22 11.59 12.80
C LEU A 117 -4.24 12.59 13.34
N GLY A 118 -5.16 12.18 14.20
CA GLY A 118 -6.25 13.01 14.71
C GLY A 118 -7.43 13.13 13.73
N ALA A 119 -7.51 12.24 12.74
CA ALA A 119 -8.59 12.23 11.76
C ALA A 119 -9.89 11.67 12.36
N ASP A 120 -11.00 12.28 12.02
CA ASP A 120 -12.34 11.78 12.34
C ASP A 120 -13.06 11.21 11.13
N THR A 121 -12.52 11.46 9.96
CA THR A 121 -13.06 11.00 8.68
C THR A 121 -11.94 10.51 7.78
N VAL A 122 -12.13 9.36 7.18
CA VAL A 122 -11.24 8.82 6.16
C VAL A 122 -12.04 8.60 4.88
N VAL A 123 -11.63 9.28 3.82
CA VAL A 123 -12.17 9.06 2.47
C VAL A 123 -11.18 8.20 1.71
N TRP A 124 -11.65 7.10 1.17
CA TRP A 124 -10.77 6.16 0.47
C TRP A 124 -11.34 5.72 -0.87
N SER A 125 -10.47 5.22 -1.70
CA SER A 125 -10.80 4.64 -2.99
C SER A 125 -9.85 3.51 -3.32
N SER A 126 -10.34 2.52 -4.06
CA SER A 126 -9.51 1.44 -4.57
C SER A 126 -9.93 1.04 -5.97
N ARG A 127 -9.00 0.47 -6.73
CA ARG A 127 -9.30 -0.19 -8.00
C ARG A 127 -8.34 -1.33 -8.29
N LEU A 128 -8.79 -2.27 -9.11
CA LEU A 128 -7.92 -3.23 -9.77
C LEU A 128 -7.15 -2.50 -10.90
N LEU A 129 -5.82 -2.47 -10.81
CA LEU A 129 -4.96 -1.85 -11.82
C LEU A 129 -4.70 -2.77 -13.01
N GLY A 130 -4.84 -4.08 -12.80
CA GLY A 130 -4.56 -5.11 -13.78
C GLY A 130 -3.77 -6.26 -13.17
N LYS A 131 -2.96 -6.90 -13.99
CA LYS A 131 -2.08 -8.00 -13.55
C LYS A 131 -0.62 -7.55 -13.56
N ALA A 132 0.10 -7.93 -12.51
CA ALA A 132 1.53 -7.71 -12.39
C ALA A 132 2.26 -9.05 -12.32
N ASP A 133 3.46 -9.10 -12.86
CA ASP A 133 4.32 -10.28 -12.77
C ASP A 133 4.86 -10.43 -11.34
N ARG A 134 4.77 -11.64 -10.83
CA ARG A 134 5.39 -12.05 -9.57
C ARG A 134 6.25 -13.28 -9.81
N VAL A 135 7.45 -13.29 -9.25
CA VAL A 135 8.27 -14.50 -9.20
C VAL A 135 7.94 -15.23 -7.91
N VAL A 136 7.50 -16.47 -8.04
CA VAL A 136 7.28 -17.40 -6.93
C VAL A 136 8.27 -18.56 -7.06
N GLN A 137 8.64 -19.15 -5.93
CA GLN A 137 9.43 -20.37 -5.91
C GLN A 137 8.48 -21.57 -5.91
N GLU A 138 8.53 -22.39 -6.95
CA GLU A 138 7.77 -23.63 -7.01
C GLU A 138 8.65 -24.83 -6.68
N PRO A 139 8.16 -25.73 -5.82
CA PRO A 139 8.89 -26.95 -5.54
C PRO A 139 8.89 -27.88 -6.76
N VAL A 140 10.06 -28.38 -7.14
CA VAL A 140 10.20 -29.38 -8.18
C VAL A 140 10.92 -30.61 -7.61
N THR A 141 10.52 -31.77 -8.08
CA THR A 141 11.20 -33.02 -7.75
C THR A 141 12.37 -33.20 -8.68
N LEU A 142 13.57 -33.20 -8.13
CA LEU A 142 14.79 -33.48 -8.85
C LEU A 142 15.17 -34.95 -8.61
N PHE A 143 15.42 -35.67 -9.69
CA PHE A 143 15.93 -37.03 -9.65
C PHE A 143 17.42 -36.96 -9.94
N GLU A 144 18.23 -37.50 -9.06
CA GLU A 144 19.66 -37.63 -9.23
C GLU A 144 20.00 -39.10 -9.26
N ASP A 145 20.46 -39.55 -10.42
CA ASP A 145 20.99 -40.91 -10.62
C ASP A 145 22.52 -40.83 -10.75
N GLY A 146 23.19 -41.72 -10.09
CA GLY A 146 24.64 -41.75 -10.17
C GLY A 146 25.18 -43.15 -9.95
N THR A 147 26.46 -43.34 -10.32
CA THR A 147 27.19 -44.57 -10.08
C THR A 147 28.44 -44.24 -9.29
N TRP A 148 28.58 -44.89 -8.13
CA TRP A 148 29.80 -44.85 -7.36
C TRP A 148 30.74 -45.95 -7.82
N TRP A 149 31.99 -45.63 -8.01
CA TRP A 149 33.06 -46.57 -8.33
C TRP A 149 33.95 -46.68 -7.11
N ASP A 150 34.00 -47.84 -6.52
CA ASP A 150 34.99 -48.17 -5.47
C ASP A 150 36.05 -49.09 -6.07
N ARG A 151 37.28 -48.92 -5.61
CA ARG A 151 38.40 -49.74 -6.01
C ARG A 151 39.05 -50.34 -4.78
N ARG A 152 38.70 -51.59 -4.47
CA ARG A 152 39.33 -52.38 -3.45
C ARG A 152 40.10 -53.53 -4.04
N ASP A 153 41.35 -53.66 -3.63
CA ASP A 153 42.22 -54.81 -3.99
C ASP A 153 42.29 -55.12 -5.49
N GLY A 154 42.26 -54.05 -6.31
CA GLY A 154 42.37 -54.21 -7.77
C GLY A 154 41.05 -54.54 -8.49
N VAL A 155 40.00 -54.82 -7.77
CA VAL A 155 38.65 -55.03 -8.31
C VAL A 155 37.89 -53.73 -8.36
N ARG A 156 37.28 -53.42 -9.51
CA ARG A 156 36.33 -52.32 -9.67
C ARG A 156 34.94 -52.82 -9.30
N ASP A 157 34.41 -52.30 -8.24
CA ASP A 157 33.00 -52.47 -7.89
C ASP A 157 32.22 -51.19 -8.21
N SER A 158 30.99 -51.33 -8.71
CA SER A 158 30.12 -50.21 -9.03
C SER A 158 28.77 -50.39 -8.36
N SER A 159 28.34 -49.38 -7.65
CA SER A 159 26.98 -49.33 -7.12
C SER A 159 26.26 -48.11 -7.69
N SER A 160 25.05 -48.33 -8.16
CA SER A 160 24.17 -47.27 -8.61
C SER A 160 23.36 -46.74 -7.45
N PHE A 161 23.11 -45.45 -7.41
CA PHE A 161 22.18 -44.82 -6.51
C PHE A 161 21.17 -43.99 -7.30
N SER A 162 19.98 -43.93 -6.79
CA SER A 162 18.93 -42.99 -7.25
C SER A 162 18.37 -42.31 -6.01
N GLN A 163 18.41 -40.99 -6.02
CA GLN A 163 17.82 -40.21 -4.94
C GLN A 163 16.93 -39.11 -5.48
N THR A 164 15.92 -38.80 -4.71
CA THR A 164 14.96 -37.71 -5.02
C THR A 164 15.16 -36.61 -4.03
N ARG A 165 15.30 -35.39 -4.52
CA ARG A 165 15.31 -34.21 -3.65
C ARG A 165 14.35 -33.13 -4.17
N THR A 166 13.84 -32.33 -3.25
CA THR A 166 13.05 -31.17 -3.60
C THR A 166 13.98 -30.00 -3.94
N GLY A 167 13.88 -29.52 -5.16
CA GLY A 167 14.48 -28.27 -5.60
C GLY A 167 13.43 -27.16 -5.65
N TRP A 168 13.87 -25.93 -5.87
CA TRP A 168 12.99 -24.78 -6.03
C TRP A 168 13.37 -24.06 -7.32
N VAL A 169 12.37 -23.80 -8.17
CA VAL A 169 12.58 -23.03 -9.41
C VAL A 169 11.76 -21.75 -9.38
N PRO A 170 12.33 -20.63 -9.82
CA PRO A 170 11.59 -19.38 -9.94
C PRO A 170 10.64 -19.45 -11.15
N VAL A 171 9.35 -19.28 -10.88
CA VAL A 171 8.30 -19.25 -11.90
C VAL A 171 7.64 -17.87 -11.89
N ARG A 172 7.42 -17.29 -13.07
CA ARG A 172 6.65 -16.06 -13.21
C ARG A 172 5.17 -16.41 -13.22
N VAL A 173 4.43 -15.82 -12.30
CA VAL A 173 2.98 -15.89 -12.24
C VAL A 173 2.38 -14.49 -12.34
N GLN A 174 1.23 -14.38 -12.97
CA GLN A 174 0.48 -13.12 -13.01
C GLN A 174 -0.47 -13.06 -11.83
N VAL A 175 -0.37 -12.01 -11.04
CA VAL A 175 -1.23 -11.74 -9.88
C VAL A 175 -1.92 -10.40 -10.05
N ASP A 176 -3.11 -10.27 -9.51
CA ASP A 176 -3.84 -9.00 -9.53
C ASP A 176 -3.07 -7.93 -8.74
N GLU A 177 -3.04 -6.72 -9.27
CA GLU A 177 -2.48 -5.54 -8.60
C GLU A 177 -3.59 -4.53 -8.33
N TYR A 178 -3.65 -4.04 -7.10
CA TYR A 178 -4.64 -3.09 -6.62
C TYR A 178 -3.98 -1.76 -6.28
N GLY A 179 -4.63 -0.67 -6.65
CA GLY A 179 -4.28 0.68 -6.20
C GLY A 179 -5.22 1.12 -5.08
N TYR A 180 -4.67 1.80 -4.09
CA TYR A 180 -5.40 2.38 -2.96
C TYR A 180 -5.01 3.82 -2.76
N ILE A 181 -5.99 4.66 -2.47
CA ILE A 181 -5.81 6.06 -2.06
C ILE A 181 -6.69 6.30 -0.84
N GLY A 182 -6.12 6.94 0.18
CA GLY A 182 -6.85 7.35 1.37
C GLY A 182 -6.51 8.79 1.77
N PHE A 183 -7.51 9.57 2.14
CA PHE A 183 -7.37 10.92 2.68
C PHE A 183 -7.84 10.93 4.12
N PHE A 184 -6.99 11.40 5.02
CA PHE A 184 -7.25 11.52 6.44
C PHE A 184 -7.64 12.96 6.76
N LEU A 185 -8.86 13.14 7.22
CA LEU A 185 -9.48 14.44 7.39
C LEU A 185 -9.92 14.65 8.85
N SER A 186 -9.87 15.90 9.30
CA SER A 186 -10.54 16.35 10.52
C SER A 186 -11.60 17.38 10.13
N THR A 187 -12.84 17.11 10.50
CA THR A 187 -14.02 17.94 10.19
C THR A 187 -14.53 18.74 11.41
N ARG A 188 -13.66 18.94 12.39
CA ARG A 188 -13.95 19.65 13.65
C ARG A 188 -13.06 20.86 13.84
#